data_3c4b15eccaa729efc85277a3dd0ffdf7
#
_entry.id   3c4b15eccaa729efc85277a3dd0ffdf7
#
_cell.length_a   1.000
_cell.length_b   1.000
_cell.length_c   1.000
_cell.angle_alpha   90.00
_cell.angle_beta   90.00
_cell.angle_gamma   90.00
#
_symmetry.space_group_name_H-M   'P 1'
#
loop_
_entity.id
_entity.type
_entity.pdbx_description
1 polymer ?
#
loop_
_entity_poly.entity_id
_entity_poly.type
_entity_poly.pdbx_seq_one_letter_code
_entity_poly.pdbx_strand_id
1 'polypeptide(L)'
;MSAPPASDASRPRVLVLGGGFGGIGAAQKLRKSDVDVVLVDKHDYHTFQPLLYQVATGLLEQPAVGHPIRDLFHKQDNIHVHQDAVTAIDLDAREVRFGELEPVGYDYLVLALGAEVNFFGVDGAAEHAFPLYTLADAVRLKNHVLERWEAADRKPALIEDGALNMVVVGGGPTGVEVAGALSEMINTTMLHEFPDLAPPPGQRPAPPVGRRQ
;
A
#
# COMPACT_ATOMS: atom_id res chain seq x y z
N MET A 1 -0.07 -13.22 22.60
CA MET A 1 -0.09 -11.75 22.36
C MET A 1 -0.38 -11.10 23.70
N SER A 2 0.38 -10.09 24.13
CA SER A 2 0.12 -9.42 25.42
C SER A 2 -1.06 -8.48 25.25
N ALA A 3 -1.99 -8.52 26.21
CA ALA A 3 -3.07 -7.55 26.32
C ALA A 3 -2.52 -6.11 26.25
N PRO A 4 -3.28 -5.14 25.71
CA PRO A 4 -2.89 -3.75 25.82
C PRO A 4 -2.62 -3.44 27.30
N PRO A 5 -1.59 -2.63 27.62
CA PRO A 5 -1.27 -2.35 29.02
C PRO A 5 -2.51 -1.83 29.73
N ALA A 6 -2.71 -2.30 30.96
CA ALA A 6 -3.73 -1.73 31.84
C ALA A 6 -3.50 -0.21 31.82
N SER A 7 -4.56 0.56 31.54
CA SER A 7 -4.46 2.03 31.57
C SER A 7 -3.85 2.43 32.90
N ASP A 8 -2.81 3.25 32.86
CA ASP A 8 -2.50 4.09 34.01
C ASP A 8 -3.74 4.96 34.21
N ALA A 9 -4.54 4.63 35.22
CA ALA A 9 -5.84 5.26 35.49
C ALA A 9 -5.71 6.79 35.70
N SER A 10 -4.50 7.32 35.71
CA SER A 10 -4.18 8.73 35.86
C SER A 10 -4.10 9.49 34.53
N ARG A 11 -3.96 8.80 33.37
CA ARG A 11 -3.77 9.44 32.06
C ARG A 11 -4.94 9.14 31.12
N PRO A 12 -5.45 10.14 30.37
CA PRO A 12 -6.45 9.89 29.34
C PRO A 12 -5.92 8.94 28.27
N ARG A 13 -6.73 7.96 27.86
CA ARG A 13 -6.39 7.06 26.77
C ARG A 13 -6.88 7.60 25.43
N VAL A 14 -5.93 7.72 24.50
CA VAL A 14 -6.19 8.05 23.10
C VAL A 14 -6.05 6.77 22.26
N LEU A 15 -7.16 6.27 21.74
CA LEU A 15 -7.15 5.13 20.83
C LEU A 15 -7.06 5.62 19.38
N VAL A 16 -6.02 5.21 18.67
CA VAL A 16 -5.77 5.55 17.26
C VAL A 16 -5.98 4.31 16.41
N LEU A 17 -6.97 4.33 15.53
CA LEU A 17 -7.29 3.23 14.62
C LEU A 17 -6.73 3.53 13.23
N GLY A 18 -5.75 2.74 12.82
CA GLY A 18 -5.05 2.84 11.55
C GLY A 18 -3.62 3.40 11.67
N GLY A 19 -2.65 2.65 11.12
CA GLY A 19 -1.22 2.98 11.06
C GLY A 19 -0.79 3.63 9.74
N GLY A 20 -1.74 4.26 9.02
CA GLY A 20 -1.46 5.07 7.84
C GLY A 20 -0.93 6.47 8.20
N PHE A 21 -0.86 7.37 7.21
CA PHE A 21 -0.35 8.74 7.39
C PHE A 21 -1.07 9.50 8.51
N GLY A 22 -2.43 9.38 8.58
CA GLY A 22 -3.22 10.08 9.58
C GLY A 22 -2.95 9.59 10.98
N GLY A 23 -2.96 8.26 11.19
CA GLY A 23 -2.77 7.67 12.53
C GLY A 23 -1.35 7.84 13.04
N ILE A 24 -0.33 7.59 12.21
CA ILE A 24 1.07 7.85 12.59
C ILE A 24 1.28 9.34 12.88
N GLY A 25 0.73 10.23 12.05
CA GLY A 25 0.82 11.67 12.28
C GLY A 25 0.18 12.10 13.60
N ALA A 26 -0.98 11.55 13.96
CA ALA A 26 -1.64 11.79 15.24
C ALA A 26 -0.79 11.28 16.41
N ALA A 27 -0.35 10.01 16.36
CA ALA A 27 0.49 9.42 17.40
C ALA A 27 1.80 10.19 17.61
N GLN A 28 2.46 10.62 16.51
CA GLN A 28 3.67 11.43 16.59
C GLN A 28 3.46 12.78 17.27
N LYS A 29 2.31 13.42 17.10
CA LYS A 29 1.97 14.68 17.78
C LYS A 29 1.75 14.47 19.26
N LEU A 30 1.23 13.31 19.67
CA LEU A 30 0.92 12.97 21.05
C LEU A 30 2.13 12.41 21.83
N ARG A 31 3.26 12.14 21.20
CA ARG A 31 4.44 11.50 21.82
C ARG A 31 5.01 12.19 23.07
N LYS A 32 4.72 13.48 23.25
CA LYS A 32 5.17 14.28 24.40
C LYS A 32 4.02 14.76 25.27
N SER A 33 2.80 14.30 24.99
CA SER A 33 1.62 14.68 25.77
C SER A 33 1.43 13.72 26.93
N ASP A 34 0.78 14.18 27.98
CA ASP A 34 0.45 13.34 29.15
C ASP A 34 -0.81 12.52 28.89
N VAL A 35 -0.71 11.61 27.94
CA VAL A 35 -1.77 10.67 27.52
C VAL A 35 -1.17 9.30 27.26
N ASP A 36 -2.00 8.26 27.36
CA ASP A 36 -1.69 6.90 26.95
C ASP A 36 -2.24 6.67 25.54
N VAL A 37 -1.37 6.43 24.55
CA VAL A 37 -1.76 6.25 23.15
C VAL A 37 -1.71 4.77 22.81
N VAL A 38 -2.84 4.21 22.37
CA VAL A 38 -2.93 2.86 21.81
C VAL A 38 -3.18 2.98 20.31
N LEU A 39 -2.21 2.62 19.49
CA LEU A 39 -2.34 2.59 18.04
C LEU A 39 -2.56 1.15 17.58
N VAL A 40 -3.66 0.92 16.85
CA VAL A 40 -4.02 -0.40 16.32
C VAL A 40 -4.17 -0.32 14.80
N ASP A 41 -3.49 -1.21 14.08
CA ASP A 41 -3.66 -1.41 12.64
C ASP A 41 -3.74 -2.91 12.32
N LYS A 42 -4.43 -3.26 11.25
CA LYS A 42 -4.51 -4.65 10.76
C LYS A 42 -3.16 -5.16 10.22
N HIS A 43 -2.26 -4.25 9.86
CA HIS A 43 -0.90 -4.54 9.44
C HIS A 43 0.10 -4.08 10.50
N ASP A 44 1.23 -4.74 10.60
CA ASP A 44 2.34 -4.37 11.48
C ASP A 44 3.28 -3.34 10.84
N TYR A 45 2.99 -2.91 9.61
CA TYR A 45 3.80 -1.96 8.83
C TYR A 45 2.98 -0.78 8.31
N HIS A 46 3.64 0.36 8.25
CA HIS A 46 3.18 1.54 7.53
C HIS A 46 3.61 1.47 6.06
N THR A 47 2.70 1.75 5.14
CA THR A 47 2.99 1.82 3.71
C THR A 47 3.11 3.27 3.26
N PHE A 48 4.23 3.63 2.65
CA PHE A 48 4.37 4.92 1.97
C PHE A 48 3.72 4.83 0.58
N GLN A 49 2.41 4.95 0.55
CA GLN A 49 1.56 4.75 -0.64
C GLN A 49 2.01 5.51 -1.90
N PRO A 50 2.54 6.76 -1.84
CA PRO A 50 2.98 7.46 -3.03
C PRO A 50 4.05 6.74 -3.86
N LEU A 51 4.76 5.76 -3.29
CA LEU A 51 5.80 5.00 -3.98
C LEU A 51 5.36 3.58 -4.39
N LEU A 52 4.10 3.22 -4.22
CA LEU A 52 3.60 1.89 -4.60
C LEU A 52 3.78 1.59 -6.10
N TYR A 53 3.68 2.61 -6.96
CA TYR A 53 3.90 2.43 -8.39
C TYR A 53 5.33 1.96 -8.71
N GLN A 54 6.31 2.36 -7.91
CA GLN A 54 7.70 1.89 -8.08
C GLN A 54 7.88 0.44 -7.63
N VAL A 55 7.12 -0.03 -6.65
CA VAL A 55 7.09 -1.44 -6.29
C VAL A 55 6.40 -2.26 -7.39
N ALA A 56 5.28 -1.75 -7.90
CA ALA A 56 4.52 -2.40 -8.98
C ALA A 56 5.30 -2.54 -10.29
N THR A 57 6.30 -1.70 -10.51
CA THR A 57 7.17 -1.73 -11.70
C THR A 57 8.59 -2.24 -11.42
N GLY A 58 8.84 -2.75 -10.21
CA GLY A 58 10.14 -3.34 -9.84
C GLY A 58 11.27 -2.33 -9.63
N LEU A 59 10.98 -1.03 -9.60
CA LEU A 59 11.97 0.02 -9.34
C LEU A 59 12.39 0.09 -7.87
N LEU A 60 11.48 -0.31 -6.97
CA LEU A 60 11.75 -0.42 -5.53
C LEU A 60 11.32 -1.78 -5.00
N GLU A 61 12.05 -2.26 -4.01
CA GLU A 61 11.67 -3.43 -3.22
C GLU A 61 10.66 -3.07 -2.11
N GLN A 62 9.86 -4.06 -1.69
CA GLN A 62 8.81 -3.86 -0.67
C GLN A 62 9.30 -3.17 0.62
N PRO A 63 10.48 -3.52 1.20
CA PRO A 63 10.97 -2.89 2.42
C PRO A 63 11.28 -1.38 2.27
N ALA A 64 11.45 -0.90 1.04
CA ALA A 64 11.69 0.52 0.79
C ALA A 64 10.44 1.39 1.01
N VAL A 65 9.25 0.79 0.98
CA VAL A 65 7.97 1.49 1.13
C VAL A 65 7.12 1.00 2.30
N GLY A 66 7.44 -0.19 2.85
CA GLY A 66 6.77 -0.78 4.01
C GLY A 66 7.68 -0.73 5.23
N HIS A 67 7.33 0.07 6.24
CA HIS A 67 8.14 0.25 7.45
C HIS A 67 7.39 -0.27 8.69
N PRO A 68 8.01 -1.12 9.55
CA PRO A 68 7.37 -1.59 10.77
C PRO A 68 6.89 -0.42 11.64
N ILE A 69 5.61 -0.42 12.02
CA ILE A 69 5.03 0.67 12.81
C ILE A 69 5.69 0.75 14.19
N ARG A 70 6.02 -0.40 14.79
CA ARG A 70 6.68 -0.45 16.10
C ARG A 70 8.03 0.25 16.11
N ASP A 71 8.78 0.18 15.01
CA ASP A 71 10.09 0.84 14.91
C ASP A 71 9.98 2.37 14.96
N LEU A 72 8.85 2.93 14.51
CA LEU A 72 8.60 4.37 14.54
C LEU A 72 8.41 4.88 15.97
N PHE A 73 7.97 4.01 16.89
CA PHE A 73 7.57 4.39 18.25
C PHE A 73 8.34 3.66 19.36
N HIS A 74 9.37 2.87 19.04
CA HIS A 74 10.11 2.06 20.03
C HIS A 74 10.80 2.87 21.15
N LYS A 75 10.95 4.19 20.97
CA LYS A 75 11.52 5.11 21.98
C LYS A 75 10.47 5.94 22.72
N GLN A 76 9.19 5.60 22.56
CA GLN A 76 8.09 6.36 23.15
C GLN A 76 7.40 5.49 24.23
N ASP A 77 7.49 5.91 25.48
CA ASP A 77 6.94 5.14 26.61
C ASP A 77 5.40 5.23 26.69
N ASN A 78 4.81 6.26 26.07
CA ASN A 78 3.40 6.52 26.10
C ASN A 78 2.66 6.07 24.83
N ILE A 79 3.31 5.35 23.90
CA ILE A 79 2.68 4.88 22.66
C ILE A 79 2.86 3.36 22.54
N HIS A 80 1.73 2.66 22.50
CA HIS A 80 1.65 1.20 22.41
C HIS A 80 1.06 0.81 21.06
N VAL A 81 1.78 -0.01 20.29
CA VAL A 81 1.38 -0.43 18.95
C VAL A 81 0.94 -1.88 18.97
N HIS A 82 -0.28 -2.14 18.50
CA HIS A 82 -0.85 -3.47 18.36
C HIS A 82 -1.27 -3.73 16.91
N GLN A 83 -1.10 -4.99 16.49
CA GLN A 83 -1.61 -5.45 15.21
C GLN A 83 -2.91 -6.20 15.45
N ASP A 84 -4.01 -5.64 14.94
CA ASP A 84 -5.31 -6.32 14.90
C ASP A 84 -6.29 -5.57 13.98
N ALA A 85 -7.37 -6.23 13.59
CA ALA A 85 -8.43 -5.65 12.79
C ALA A 85 -9.57 -5.14 13.68
N VAL A 86 -10.04 -3.92 13.42
CA VAL A 86 -11.24 -3.37 14.05
C VAL A 86 -12.47 -4.13 13.54
N THR A 87 -13.30 -4.64 14.45
CA THR A 87 -14.55 -5.35 14.12
C THR A 87 -15.80 -4.56 14.46
N ALA A 88 -15.76 -3.75 15.51
CA ALA A 88 -16.86 -2.88 15.89
C ALA A 88 -16.39 -1.66 16.71
N ILE A 89 -17.13 -0.57 16.62
CA ILE A 89 -16.92 0.64 17.43
C ILE A 89 -18.23 0.97 18.12
N ASP A 90 -18.21 0.99 19.44
CA ASP A 90 -19.32 1.43 20.27
C ASP A 90 -19.02 2.84 20.80
N LEU A 91 -19.71 3.83 20.23
CA LEU A 91 -19.48 5.24 20.59
C LEU A 91 -20.13 5.60 21.94
N ASP A 92 -21.21 4.92 22.34
CA ASP A 92 -21.91 5.18 23.60
C ASP A 92 -21.12 4.59 24.76
N ALA A 93 -20.65 3.34 24.62
CA ALA A 93 -19.79 2.69 25.61
C ALA A 93 -18.34 3.22 25.54
N ARG A 94 -17.95 3.97 24.53
CA ARG A 94 -16.56 4.38 24.23
C ARG A 94 -15.60 3.19 24.22
N GLU A 95 -15.96 2.16 23.47
CA GLU A 95 -15.21 0.90 23.37
C GLU A 95 -15.05 0.50 21.92
N VAL A 96 -13.89 -0.05 21.59
CA VAL A 96 -13.61 -0.67 20.28
C VAL A 96 -13.34 -2.14 20.46
N ARG A 97 -13.95 -2.97 19.60
CA ARG A 97 -13.72 -4.41 19.53
C ARG A 97 -12.83 -4.75 18.34
N PHE A 98 -12.03 -5.78 18.54
CA PHE A 98 -11.03 -6.25 17.58
C PHE A 98 -11.25 -7.73 17.29
N GLY A 99 -10.43 -8.31 16.40
CA GLY A 99 -10.48 -9.71 16.03
C GLY A 99 -9.98 -10.63 17.14
N GLU A 100 -8.86 -10.29 17.76
CA GLU A 100 -8.16 -11.13 18.75
C GLU A 100 -7.87 -10.41 20.07
N LEU A 101 -7.68 -9.09 20.03
CA LEU A 101 -7.47 -8.28 21.24
C LEU A 101 -8.77 -8.17 22.05
N GLU A 102 -8.61 -8.10 23.38
CA GLU A 102 -9.72 -7.72 24.25
C GLU A 102 -10.24 -6.32 23.87
N PRO A 103 -11.53 -6.04 24.09
CA PRO A 103 -12.09 -4.72 23.83
C PRO A 103 -11.32 -3.61 24.54
N VAL A 104 -11.08 -2.51 23.85
CA VAL A 104 -10.30 -1.37 24.37
C VAL A 104 -11.22 -0.15 24.56
N GLY A 105 -11.35 0.30 25.80
CA GLY A 105 -12.01 1.55 26.13
C GLY A 105 -11.12 2.76 25.86
N TYR A 106 -11.71 3.92 25.57
CA TYR A 106 -11.00 5.15 25.25
C TYR A 106 -11.66 6.41 25.84
N ASP A 107 -10.86 7.43 26.09
CA ASP A 107 -11.33 8.79 26.36
C ASP A 107 -11.44 9.60 25.06
N TYR A 108 -10.50 9.39 24.15
CA TYR A 108 -10.47 10.01 22.82
C TYR A 108 -10.23 8.96 21.74
N LEU A 109 -10.95 9.08 20.63
CA LEU A 109 -10.86 8.18 19.48
C LEU A 109 -10.39 8.94 18.24
N VAL A 110 -9.34 8.45 17.59
CA VAL A 110 -8.85 8.92 16.29
C VAL A 110 -9.14 7.86 15.25
N LEU A 111 -10.04 8.15 14.31
CA LEU A 111 -10.37 7.28 13.18
C LEU A 111 -9.48 7.64 11.99
N ALA A 112 -8.49 6.80 11.71
CA ALA A 112 -7.53 6.95 10.61
C ALA A 112 -7.42 5.68 9.76
N LEU A 113 -8.54 4.95 9.59
CA LEU A 113 -8.62 3.64 8.93
C LEU A 113 -8.33 3.68 7.42
N GLY A 114 -8.21 4.89 6.82
CA GLY A 114 -7.96 5.08 5.41
C GLY A 114 -9.22 4.91 4.56
N ALA A 115 -9.05 4.39 3.37
CA ALA A 115 -10.11 4.15 2.39
C ALA A 115 -9.92 2.78 1.73
N GLU A 116 -10.92 2.38 0.96
CA GLU A 116 -10.87 1.19 0.11
C GLU A 116 -11.06 1.57 -1.34
N VAL A 117 -10.63 0.69 -2.24
CA VAL A 117 -10.82 0.89 -3.67
C VAL A 117 -12.30 0.76 -4.01
N ASN A 118 -12.84 1.77 -4.72
CA ASN A 118 -14.20 1.73 -5.22
C ASN A 118 -14.18 1.60 -6.75
N PHE A 119 -14.85 0.60 -7.27
CA PHE A 119 -15.00 0.36 -8.70
C PHE A 119 -16.26 0.99 -9.30
N PHE A 120 -17.00 1.77 -8.51
CA PHE A 120 -18.19 2.55 -8.92
C PHE A 120 -19.27 1.73 -9.67
N GLY A 121 -19.36 0.44 -9.40
CA GLY A 121 -20.33 -0.45 -10.04
C GLY A 121 -20.03 -0.76 -11.50
N VAL A 122 -18.81 -0.53 -11.98
CA VAL A 122 -18.40 -0.89 -13.33
C VAL A 122 -18.27 -2.41 -13.41
N ASP A 123 -19.08 -3.02 -14.28
CA ASP A 123 -19.12 -4.47 -14.46
C ASP A 123 -17.74 -5.03 -14.83
N GLY A 124 -17.33 -6.09 -14.14
CA GLY A 124 -16.06 -6.77 -14.34
C GLY A 124 -14.82 -6.02 -13.79
N ALA A 125 -14.95 -4.76 -13.37
CA ALA A 125 -13.78 -4.00 -12.90
C ALA A 125 -13.15 -4.62 -11.64
N ALA A 126 -13.95 -5.08 -10.69
CA ALA A 126 -13.44 -5.71 -9.47
C ALA A 126 -12.75 -7.07 -9.74
N GLU A 127 -13.16 -7.75 -10.82
CA GLU A 127 -12.63 -9.06 -11.20
C GLU A 127 -11.35 -8.96 -12.05
N HIS A 128 -11.29 -7.98 -12.96
CA HIS A 128 -10.24 -7.91 -13.99
C HIS A 128 -9.22 -6.80 -13.77
N ALA A 129 -9.54 -5.79 -12.98
CA ALA A 129 -8.59 -4.71 -12.73
C ALA A 129 -7.60 -5.05 -11.60
N PHE A 130 -6.45 -4.43 -11.67
CA PHE A 130 -5.42 -4.43 -10.62
C PHE A 130 -5.45 -3.08 -9.92
N PRO A 131 -6.09 -2.96 -8.75
CA PRO A 131 -6.00 -1.74 -7.97
C PRO A 131 -4.56 -1.53 -7.48
N LEU A 132 -4.19 -0.29 -7.21
CA LEU A 132 -2.89 0.06 -6.65
C LEU A 132 -3.10 0.93 -5.42
N TYR A 133 -3.46 0.30 -4.30
CA TYR A 133 -3.74 0.97 -3.05
C TYR A 133 -2.95 0.40 -1.86
N THR A 134 -2.67 -0.91 -1.88
CA THR A 134 -1.91 -1.61 -0.85
C THR A 134 -0.58 -2.13 -1.39
N LEU A 135 0.33 -2.49 -0.47
CA LEU A 135 1.59 -3.13 -0.85
C LEU A 135 1.35 -4.48 -1.56
N ALA A 136 0.35 -5.23 -1.11
CA ALA A 136 -0.05 -6.48 -1.75
C ALA A 136 -0.55 -6.26 -3.20
N ASP A 137 -1.28 -5.17 -3.46
CA ASP A 137 -1.72 -4.82 -4.82
C ASP A 137 -0.52 -4.54 -5.73
N ALA A 138 0.46 -3.78 -5.25
CA ALA A 138 1.67 -3.48 -6.02
C ALA A 138 2.45 -4.74 -6.40
N VAL A 139 2.60 -5.67 -5.44
CA VAL A 139 3.27 -6.96 -5.68
C VAL A 139 2.48 -7.83 -6.65
N ARG A 140 1.16 -7.89 -6.51
CA ARG A 140 0.29 -8.64 -7.41
C ARG A 140 0.36 -8.11 -8.84
N LEU A 141 0.35 -6.77 -9.01
CA LEU A 141 0.51 -6.14 -10.32
C LEU A 141 1.88 -6.44 -10.93
N LYS A 142 2.96 -6.30 -10.16
CA LYS A 142 4.32 -6.64 -10.62
C LYS A 142 4.39 -8.08 -11.14
N ASN A 143 3.93 -9.03 -10.34
CA ASN A 143 3.98 -10.43 -10.72
C ASN A 143 3.15 -10.72 -11.98
N HIS A 144 1.96 -10.13 -12.07
CA HIS A 144 1.10 -10.29 -13.26
C HIS A 144 1.77 -9.76 -14.52
N VAL A 145 2.41 -8.60 -14.46
CA VAL A 145 3.14 -8.04 -15.61
C VAL A 145 4.24 -9.00 -16.05
N LEU A 146 5.08 -9.47 -15.11
CA LEU A 146 6.14 -10.41 -15.40
C LEU A 146 5.63 -11.72 -16.01
N GLU A 147 4.56 -12.29 -15.44
CA GLU A 147 3.91 -13.50 -15.96
C GLU A 147 3.39 -13.32 -17.39
N ARG A 148 2.89 -12.14 -17.75
CA ARG A 148 2.45 -11.85 -19.13
C ARG A 148 3.61 -11.82 -20.11
N TRP A 149 4.73 -11.23 -19.74
CA TRP A 149 5.93 -11.20 -20.57
C TRP A 149 6.52 -12.61 -20.76
N GLU A 150 6.64 -13.38 -19.70
CA GLU A 150 7.06 -14.78 -19.75
C GLU A 150 6.13 -15.65 -20.61
N ALA A 151 4.82 -15.42 -20.53
CA ALA A 151 3.87 -16.15 -21.36
C ALA A 151 4.00 -15.79 -22.86
N ALA A 152 4.19 -14.52 -23.18
CA ALA A 152 4.39 -14.04 -24.54
C ALA A 152 5.72 -14.54 -25.14
N ASP A 153 6.77 -14.65 -24.34
CA ASP A 153 8.06 -15.21 -24.77
C ASP A 153 7.90 -16.68 -25.17
N ARG A 154 7.22 -17.46 -24.32
CA ARG A 154 6.94 -18.88 -24.66
C ARG A 154 5.97 -19.06 -25.83
N LYS A 155 5.05 -18.12 -26.05
CA LYS A 155 4.02 -18.20 -27.09
C LYS A 155 3.73 -16.81 -27.70
N PRO A 156 4.55 -16.36 -28.68
CA PRO A 156 4.45 -15.02 -29.27
C PRO A 156 3.08 -14.67 -29.87
N ALA A 157 2.30 -15.65 -30.29
CA ALA A 157 0.94 -15.43 -30.79
C ALA A 157 0.02 -14.72 -29.78
N LEU A 158 0.30 -14.82 -28.47
CA LEU A 158 -0.45 -14.12 -27.44
C LEU A 158 -0.33 -12.59 -27.53
N ILE A 159 0.69 -12.07 -28.19
CA ILE A 159 0.87 -10.62 -28.40
C ILE A 159 -0.23 -10.09 -29.32
N GLU A 160 -0.60 -10.84 -30.35
CA GLU A 160 -1.69 -10.50 -31.28
C GLU A 160 -3.04 -10.47 -30.54
N ASP A 161 -3.19 -11.33 -29.53
CA ASP A 161 -4.36 -11.36 -28.64
C ASP A 161 -4.32 -10.26 -27.54
N GLY A 162 -3.30 -9.39 -27.55
CA GLY A 162 -3.17 -8.27 -26.62
C GLY A 162 -2.58 -8.60 -25.26
N ALA A 163 -1.86 -9.72 -25.11
CA ALA A 163 -1.31 -10.16 -23.82
C ALA A 163 -0.36 -9.15 -23.16
N LEU A 164 0.28 -8.27 -23.93
CA LEU A 164 1.17 -7.21 -23.45
C LEU A 164 0.53 -5.82 -23.46
N ASN A 165 -0.79 -5.73 -23.77
CA ASN A 165 -1.51 -4.46 -23.69
C ASN A 165 -1.76 -4.10 -22.21
N MET A 166 -1.32 -2.92 -21.81
CA MET A 166 -1.52 -2.39 -20.47
C MET A 166 -2.41 -1.16 -20.54
N VAL A 167 -3.52 -1.19 -19.82
CA VAL A 167 -4.48 -0.08 -19.76
C VAL A 167 -4.46 0.50 -18.35
N VAL A 168 -4.16 1.80 -18.24
CA VAL A 168 -4.20 2.53 -16.98
C VAL A 168 -5.50 3.34 -16.93
N VAL A 169 -6.33 3.04 -15.94
CA VAL A 169 -7.61 3.72 -15.72
C VAL A 169 -7.43 4.78 -14.64
N GLY A 170 -7.63 6.04 -15.02
CA GLY A 170 -7.50 7.20 -14.14
C GLY A 170 -6.28 8.07 -14.49
N GLY A 171 -6.52 9.38 -14.63
CA GLY A 171 -5.52 10.40 -14.97
C GLY A 171 -5.04 11.23 -13.78
N GLY A 172 -5.23 10.75 -12.55
CA GLY A 172 -4.67 11.35 -11.34
C GLY A 172 -3.16 11.10 -11.21
N PRO A 173 -2.49 11.66 -10.17
CA PRO A 173 -1.05 11.51 -9.97
C PRO A 173 -0.58 10.07 -10.07
N THR A 174 -1.21 9.15 -9.35
CA THR A 174 -0.87 7.72 -9.36
C THR A 174 -0.96 7.11 -10.77
N GLY A 175 -2.03 7.40 -11.53
CA GLY A 175 -2.19 6.86 -12.89
C GLY A 175 -1.11 7.34 -13.85
N VAL A 176 -0.72 8.62 -13.76
CA VAL A 176 0.35 9.20 -14.57
C VAL A 176 1.71 8.59 -14.20
N GLU A 177 1.97 8.44 -12.90
CA GLU A 177 3.20 7.82 -12.37
C GLU A 177 3.31 6.35 -12.78
N VAL A 178 2.21 5.57 -12.66
CA VAL A 178 2.15 4.17 -13.10
C VAL A 178 2.41 4.06 -14.60
N ALA A 179 1.75 4.88 -15.42
CA ALA A 179 1.92 4.84 -16.87
C ALA A 179 3.38 5.16 -17.28
N GLY A 180 3.98 6.16 -16.64
CA GLY A 180 5.38 6.52 -16.86
C GLY A 180 6.34 5.40 -16.45
N ALA A 181 6.14 4.83 -15.26
CA ALA A 181 6.99 3.76 -14.74
C ALA A 181 6.85 2.45 -15.52
N LEU A 182 5.64 2.09 -15.97
CA LEU A 182 5.42 0.95 -16.88
C LEU A 182 6.14 1.16 -18.20
N SER A 183 6.03 2.36 -18.79
CA SER A 183 6.76 2.70 -20.03
C SER A 183 8.27 2.59 -19.83
N GLU A 184 8.81 3.09 -18.73
CA GLU A 184 10.24 2.97 -18.41
C GLU A 184 10.65 1.50 -18.24
N MET A 185 9.89 0.72 -17.45
CA MET A 185 10.15 -0.71 -17.25
C MET A 185 10.18 -1.48 -18.57
N ILE A 186 9.21 -1.23 -19.47
CA ILE A 186 9.17 -1.88 -20.78
C ILE A 186 10.43 -1.54 -21.58
N ASN A 187 10.76 -0.26 -21.71
CA ASN A 187 11.83 0.20 -22.59
C ASN A 187 13.25 -0.10 -22.06
N THR A 188 13.42 -0.20 -20.74
CA THR A 188 14.74 -0.39 -20.13
C THR A 188 15.00 -1.82 -19.69
N THR A 189 13.99 -2.49 -19.15
CA THR A 189 14.14 -3.82 -18.54
C THR A 189 13.56 -4.91 -19.43
N MET A 190 12.27 -4.82 -19.75
CA MET A 190 11.58 -5.91 -20.44
C MET A 190 12.13 -6.18 -21.83
N LEU A 191 12.40 -5.15 -22.64
CA LEU A 191 13.00 -5.33 -23.96
C LEU A 191 14.46 -5.78 -23.93
N HIS A 192 15.13 -5.63 -22.80
CA HIS A 192 16.47 -6.18 -22.59
C HIS A 192 16.43 -7.66 -22.19
N GLU A 193 15.54 -8.00 -21.27
CA GLU A 193 15.37 -9.39 -20.78
C GLU A 193 14.69 -10.29 -21.82
N PHE A 194 13.79 -9.72 -22.64
CA PHE A 194 13.03 -10.42 -23.69
C PHE A 194 13.28 -9.81 -25.08
N PRO A 195 14.49 -9.93 -25.64
CA PRO A 195 14.87 -9.26 -26.89
C PRO A 195 14.03 -9.70 -28.10
N ASP A 196 13.52 -10.93 -28.11
CA ASP A 196 12.71 -11.49 -29.19
C ASP A 196 11.29 -10.88 -29.23
N LEU A 197 10.84 -10.25 -28.14
CA LEU A 197 9.58 -9.53 -28.06
C LEU A 197 9.71 -8.04 -28.42
N ALA A 198 10.91 -7.58 -28.72
CA ALA A 198 11.15 -6.18 -29.08
C ALA A 198 10.50 -5.85 -30.43
N PRO A 199 9.75 -4.75 -30.56
CA PRO A 199 9.21 -4.32 -31.84
C PRO A 199 10.33 -4.02 -32.83
N PRO A 200 10.07 -4.19 -34.14
CA PRO A 200 11.06 -3.91 -35.16
C PRO A 200 11.69 -2.51 -35.04
N PRO A 201 12.93 -2.32 -35.47
CA PRO A 201 13.55 -1.01 -35.52
C PRO A 201 12.64 -0.01 -36.26
N GLY A 202 12.37 1.14 -35.65
CA GLY A 202 11.46 2.16 -36.17
C GLY A 202 10.02 2.13 -35.61
N GLN A 203 9.63 1.06 -34.93
CA GLN A 203 8.37 0.98 -34.16
C GLN A 203 8.61 1.05 -32.63
N ARG A 204 9.87 1.13 -32.21
CA ARG A 204 10.20 1.27 -30.79
C ARG A 204 9.74 2.63 -30.27
N PRO A 205 9.05 2.70 -29.14
CA PRO A 205 8.75 3.97 -28.51
C PRO A 205 10.05 4.75 -28.25
N ALA A 206 9.98 6.08 -28.35
CA ALA A 206 11.14 6.92 -28.06
C ALA A 206 11.62 6.66 -26.63
N PRO A 207 12.94 6.55 -26.39
CA PRO A 207 13.45 6.38 -25.03
C PRO A 207 12.99 7.57 -24.16
N PRO A 208 12.72 7.35 -22.86
CA PRO A 208 12.32 8.41 -21.97
C PRO A 208 13.37 9.53 -21.99
N VAL A 209 12.91 10.76 -22.20
CA VAL A 209 13.77 11.94 -22.22
C VAL A 209 14.31 12.16 -20.80
N GLY A 210 15.60 11.87 -20.59
CA GLY A 210 16.27 12.27 -19.37
C GLY A 210 17.07 11.23 -18.61
N ARG A 211 18.11 10.66 -19.24
CA ARG A 211 19.38 10.34 -18.54
C ARG A 211 20.53 10.76 -19.43
N ARG A 212 21.01 11.98 -19.23
CA ARG A 212 22.43 12.24 -19.54
C ARG A 212 23.21 11.69 -18.35
N GLN A 213 24.13 10.79 -18.66
CA GLN A 213 25.16 10.27 -17.76
C GLN A 213 25.99 11.41 -17.18
#